data_d89aa651df507ad7d8221948771a4cf4
#
_entry.id   d89aa651df507ad7d8221948771a4cf4
#
_cell.length_a   1.000
_cell.length_b   1.000
_cell.length_c   1.000
_cell.angle_alpha   90.00
_cell.angle_beta   90.00
_cell.angle_gamma   90.00
#
_symmetry.space_group_name_H-M   'P 1'
#
loop_
_entity.id
_entity.type
_entity.pdbx_description
1 polymer ?
#
loop_
_entity_poly.entity_id
_entity_poly.type
_entity_poly.pdbx_seq_one_letter_code
_entity_poly.pdbx_strand_id
1 'polypeptide(L)'
;MGEGGARMRRRLALGTAVLTATGLLAVAVPQQAQAAAACPGRKVRALHFATGSVLVYKRDGHVCAVTVPEKPGTKRQMSVSVQARGDRPVVDSGRFAYRAGPVTVYVGKRCVWLRGTVSGRSVSSGWTLC
;
A
#
# COMPACT_ATOMS: atom_id res chain seq x y z
N MET A 1 -30.12 -38.08 -38.32
CA MET A 1 -30.67 -37.78 -36.98
C MET A 1 -29.65 -37.98 -35.85
N GLY A 2 -28.80 -38.98 -35.89
CA GLY A 2 -27.75 -39.15 -34.91
C GLY A 2 -26.62 -38.11 -34.98
N GLU A 3 -26.45 -37.49 -36.08
CA GLU A 3 -25.40 -36.50 -36.30
C GLU A 3 -25.60 -35.22 -35.55
N GLY A 4 -26.84 -34.76 -35.34
CA GLY A 4 -27.14 -33.54 -34.59
C GLY A 4 -26.79 -33.63 -33.15
N GLY A 5 -27.01 -34.77 -32.50
CA GLY A 5 -26.69 -34.99 -31.12
C GLY A 5 -25.19 -35.07 -30.84
N ALA A 6 -24.43 -35.63 -31.75
CA ALA A 6 -22.99 -35.71 -31.62
C ALA A 6 -22.32 -34.32 -31.72
N ARG A 7 -22.86 -33.46 -32.55
CA ARG A 7 -22.37 -32.08 -32.69
C ARG A 7 -22.60 -31.24 -31.47
N MET A 8 -23.74 -31.40 -30.82
CA MET A 8 -24.04 -30.69 -29.59
C MET A 8 -23.12 -31.11 -28.44
N ARG A 9 -22.79 -32.37 -28.33
CA ARG A 9 -21.91 -32.88 -27.30
C ARG A 9 -20.49 -32.28 -27.42
N ARG A 10 -19.99 -32.10 -28.63
CA ARG A 10 -18.69 -31.47 -28.87
C ARG A 10 -18.65 -30.02 -28.43
N ARG A 11 -19.73 -29.30 -28.66
CA ARG A 11 -19.78 -27.87 -28.26
C ARG A 11 -19.79 -27.70 -26.75
N LEU A 12 -20.45 -28.57 -26.03
CA LEU A 12 -20.48 -28.54 -24.59
C LEU A 12 -19.11 -28.84 -23.95
N ALA A 13 -18.36 -29.76 -24.54
CA ALA A 13 -17.02 -30.10 -24.05
C ALA A 13 -16.02 -28.93 -24.21
N LEU A 14 -16.14 -28.15 -25.27
CA LEU A 14 -15.28 -26.99 -25.52
C LEU A 14 -15.56 -25.83 -24.55
N GLY A 15 -16.81 -25.62 -24.18
CA GLY A 15 -17.18 -24.57 -23.25
C GLY A 15 -16.62 -24.77 -21.82
N THR A 16 -16.54 -26.02 -21.41
CA THR A 16 -16.06 -26.35 -20.06
C THR A 16 -14.53 -26.15 -19.89
N ALA A 17 -13.78 -26.39 -20.95
CA ALA A 17 -12.32 -26.27 -20.89
C ALA A 17 -11.82 -24.82 -20.73
N VAL A 18 -12.56 -23.84 -21.26
CA VAL A 18 -12.18 -22.43 -21.23
C VAL A 18 -12.33 -21.81 -19.85
N LEU A 19 -13.33 -22.25 -19.09
CA LEU A 19 -13.63 -21.68 -17.77
C LEU A 19 -12.61 -22.03 -16.69
N THR A 20 -11.90 -23.14 -16.82
CA THR A 20 -10.93 -23.58 -15.83
C THR A 20 -9.58 -22.87 -15.92
N ALA A 21 -9.27 -22.27 -17.04
CA ALA A 21 -7.98 -21.60 -17.25
C ALA A 21 -7.92 -20.18 -16.66
N THR A 22 -9.05 -19.54 -16.40
CA THR A 22 -9.12 -18.14 -16.02
C THR A 22 -9.06 -17.87 -14.51
N GLY A 23 -9.23 -18.89 -13.68
CA GLY A 23 -9.30 -18.76 -12.24
C GLY A 23 -7.97 -18.76 -11.49
N LEU A 24 -6.84 -18.91 -12.16
CA LEU A 24 -5.57 -19.20 -11.51
C LEU A 24 -4.54 -18.06 -11.57
N LEU A 25 -4.89 -16.91 -12.12
CA LEU A 25 -3.99 -15.77 -12.22
C LEU A 25 -4.14 -14.88 -10.99
N ALA A 26 -3.39 -15.18 -9.95
CA ALA A 26 -3.21 -14.27 -8.83
C ALA A 26 -2.16 -13.22 -9.21
N VAL A 27 -2.57 -11.96 -9.30
CA VAL A 27 -1.66 -10.85 -9.55
C VAL A 27 -1.25 -10.25 -8.21
N ALA A 28 0.05 -10.25 -7.93
CA ALA A 28 0.58 -9.55 -6.77
C ALA A 28 0.47 -8.04 -6.97
N VAL A 29 -0.15 -7.33 -6.03
CA VAL A 29 -0.27 -5.88 -6.07
C VAL A 29 1.03 -5.26 -5.54
N PRO A 30 1.71 -4.36 -6.29
CA PRO A 30 2.90 -3.68 -5.80
C PRO A 30 2.62 -2.88 -4.52
N GLN A 31 3.60 -2.79 -3.63
CA GLN A 31 3.47 -2.04 -2.37
C GLN A 31 3.12 -0.57 -2.59
N GLN A 32 3.70 0.05 -3.62
CA GLN A 32 3.38 1.43 -3.96
C GLN A 32 1.92 1.63 -4.34
N ALA A 33 1.32 0.66 -5.04
CA ALA A 33 -0.09 0.72 -5.39
C ALA A 33 -0.98 0.59 -4.14
N GLN A 34 -0.60 -0.24 -3.17
CA GLN A 34 -1.30 -0.34 -1.89
C GLN A 34 -1.20 0.95 -1.09
N ALA A 35 -0.03 1.57 -1.05
CA ALA A 35 0.17 2.84 -0.37
C ALA A 35 -0.63 3.96 -1.03
N ALA A 36 -0.65 4.04 -2.36
CA ALA A 36 -1.43 5.02 -3.10
C ALA A 36 -2.93 4.83 -2.89
N ALA A 37 -3.42 3.60 -2.76
CA ALA A 37 -4.81 3.32 -2.44
C ALA A 37 -5.17 3.73 -0.99
N ALA A 38 -4.21 3.66 -0.07
CA ALA A 38 -4.41 4.03 1.32
C ALA A 38 -4.36 5.54 1.55
N CYS A 39 -3.55 6.27 0.77
CA CYS A 39 -3.36 7.72 0.87
C CYS A 39 -3.92 8.43 -0.35
N PRO A 40 -4.90 9.34 -0.20
CA PRO A 40 -5.33 10.19 -1.30
C PRO A 40 -4.26 11.21 -1.65
N GLY A 41 -4.25 11.64 -2.92
CA GLY A 41 -3.37 12.68 -3.39
C GLY A 41 -2.20 12.17 -4.21
N ARG A 42 -1.24 13.05 -4.45
CA ARG A 42 -0.03 12.74 -5.21
C ARG A 42 1.12 12.39 -4.29
N LYS A 43 1.94 11.44 -4.70
CA LYS A 43 3.18 11.11 -3.97
C LYS A 43 4.17 12.27 -4.09
N VAL A 44 4.63 12.78 -2.95
CA VAL A 44 5.58 13.90 -2.89
C VAL A 44 6.93 13.48 -2.35
N ARG A 45 7.01 12.35 -1.66
CA ARG A 45 8.27 11.88 -1.10
C ARG A 45 8.25 10.39 -0.83
N ALA A 46 9.42 9.77 -0.86
CA ALA A 46 9.66 8.42 -0.37
C ALA A 46 10.94 8.44 0.45
N LEU A 47 10.88 7.88 1.65
CA LEU A 47 12.03 7.76 2.55
C LEU A 47 12.37 6.28 2.68
N HIS A 48 13.47 5.86 2.05
CA HIS A 48 13.91 4.47 2.07
C HIS A 48 14.85 4.20 3.22
N PHE A 49 14.72 3.03 3.82
CA PHE A 49 15.63 2.55 4.85
C PHE A 49 15.77 1.02 4.74
N ALA A 50 16.63 0.43 5.56
CA ALA A 50 17.05 -0.97 5.39
C ALA A 50 15.89 -1.98 5.33
N THR A 51 14.82 -1.76 6.08
CA THR A 51 13.71 -2.71 6.21
C THR A 51 12.40 -2.27 5.59
N GLY A 52 12.36 -1.07 5.03
CA GLY A 52 11.13 -0.56 4.43
C GLY A 52 11.23 0.83 3.86
N SER A 53 10.09 1.46 3.68
CA SER A 53 9.98 2.82 3.15
C SER A 53 8.79 3.54 3.77
N VAL A 54 8.92 4.85 3.92
CA VAL A 54 7.79 5.73 4.21
C VAL A 54 7.38 6.42 2.93
N LEU A 55 6.14 6.22 2.49
CA LEU A 55 5.59 6.85 1.30
C LEU A 55 4.66 7.98 1.73
N VAL A 56 4.84 9.16 1.14
CA VAL A 56 4.21 10.40 1.58
C VAL A 56 3.43 11.02 0.43
N TYR A 57 2.19 11.38 0.70
CA TYR A 57 1.26 11.94 -0.26
C TYR A 57 0.70 13.26 0.24
N LYS A 58 0.40 14.16 -0.67
CA LYS A 58 -0.23 15.46 -0.37
C LYS A 58 -1.51 15.66 -1.14
N ARG A 59 -2.52 16.19 -0.45
CA ARG A 59 -3.77 16.63 -1.06
C ARG A 59 -4.46 17.64 -0.16
N ASP A 60 -4.83 18.78 -0.73
CA ASP A 60 -5.65 19.80 -0.08
C ASP A 60 -5.15 20.20 1.32
N GLY A 61 -3.85 20.47 1.44
CA GLY A 61 -3.23 20.86 2.70
C GLY A 61 -3.01 19.72 3.69
N HIS A 62 -3.38 18.49 3.33
CA HIS A 62 -3.17 17.30 4.14
C HIS A 62 -1.94 16.52 3.67
N VAL A 63 -1.23 15.96 4.62
CA VAL A 63 -0.14 15.01 4.38
C VAL A 63 -0.58 13.65 4.88
N CYS A 64 -0.49 12.65 4.02
CA CYS A 64 -0.78 11.25 4.35
C CYS A 64 0.49 10.43 4.18
N ALA A 65 0.81 9.61 5.18
CA ALA A 65 1.99 8.76 5.14
C ALA A 65 1.65 7.32 5.48
N VAL A 66 2.38 6.41 4.84
CA VAL A 66 2.29 4.97 5.03
C VAL A 66 3.70 4.42 5.12
N THR A 67 3.97 3.59 6.12
CA THR A 67 5.19 2.79 6.18
C THR A 67 4.91 1.41 5.60
N VAL A 68 5.71 1.00 4.63
CA VAL A 68 5.62 -0.32 4.00
C VAL A 68 6.91 -1.09 4.23
N PRO A 69 6.82 -2.39 4.57
CA PRO A 69 8.01 -3.22 4.73
C PRO A 69 8.58 -3.60 3.37
N GLU A 70 9.88 -3.84 3.31
CA GLU A 70 10.52 -4.33 2.09
C GLU A 70 10.06 -5.76 1.75
N LYS A 71 9.82 -6.57 2.79
CA LYS A 71 9.34 -7.95 2.64
C LYS A 71 7.99 -8.11 3.32
N PRO A 72 6.88 -7.85 2.61
CA PRO A 72 5.54 -7.96 3.20
C PRO A 72 5.12 -9.41 3.39
N GLY A 73 4.08 -9.59 4.21
CA GLY A 73 3.43 -10.88 4.41
C GLY A 73 3.57 -11.45 5.82
N THR A 74 4.64 -11.14 6.52
CA THR A 74 4.85 -11.55 7.91
C THR A 74 4.60 -10.39 8.84
N LYS A 75 3.80 -10.59 9.88
CA LYS A 75 3.57 -9.55 10.90
C LYS A 75 4.87 -9.18 11.59
N ARG A 76 5.11 -7.88 11.68
CA ARG A 76 6.28 -7.33 12.36
C ARG A 76 5.94 -5.97 12.96
N GLN A 77 6.73 -5.56 13.92
CA GLN A 77 6.55 -4.25 14.53
C GLN A 77 6.82 -3.17 13.49
N MET A 78 5.82 -2.33 13.24
CA MET A 78 5.90 -1.20 12.31
C MET A 78 5.23 0.03 12.90
N SER A 79 5.70 1.20 12.50
CA SER A 79 5.05 2.45 12.83
C SER A 79 5.20 3.46 11.69
N VAL A 80 4.29 4.42 11.67
CA VAL A 80 4.38 5.63 10.87
C VAL A 80 3.95 6.81 11.72
N SER A 81 4.63 7.95 11.55
CA SER A 81 4.34 9.16 12.31
C SER A 81 4.42 10.36 11.39
N VAL A 82 3.43 11.25 11.52
CA VAL A 82 3.37 12.54 10.82
C VAL A 82 3.18 13.62 11.86
N GLN A 83 4.05 14.63 11.86
CA GLN A 83 3.95 15.77 12.75
C GLN A 83 3.94 17.05 11.95
N ALA A 84 2.88 17.83 12.05
CA ALA A 84 2.87 19.21 11.58
C ALA A 84 3.61 20.08 12.59
N ARG A 85 4.43 21.02 12.10
CA ARG A 85 5.19 21.90 12.98
C ARG A 85 4.26 22.68 13.92
N GLY A 86 4.55 22.63 15.21
CA GLY A 86 3.72 23.22 16.24
C GLY A 86 2.69 22.28 16.87
N ASP A 87 2.44 21.13 16.26
CA ASP A 87 1.50 20.14 16.75
C ASP A 87 2.23 18.91 17.30
N ARG A 88 1.48 18.03 17.95
CA ARG A 88 2.00 16.73 18.37
C ARG A 88 2.03 15.75 17.18
N PRO A 89 2.96 14.79 17.17
CA PRO A 89 2.94 13.75 16.14
C PRO A 89 1.70 12.87 16.26
N VAL A 90 1.17 12.50 15.11
CA VAL A 90 0.12 11.47 14.99
C VAL A 90 0.79 10.18 14.56
N VAL A 91 0.56 9.11 15.29
CA VAL A 91 1.31 7.86 15.15
C VAL A 91 0.35 6.70 14.99
N ASP A 92 0.65 5.81 14.06
CA ASP A 92 0.08 4.46 14.00
C ASP A 92 1.21 3.46 14.21
N SER A 93 1.09 2.62 15.23
CA SER A 93 2.12 1.65 15.63
C SER A 93 1.48 0.33 16.02
N GLY A 94 2.08 -0.76 15.62
CA GLY A 94 1.59 -2.10 15.95
C GLY A 94 2.33 -3.18 15.18
N ARG A 95 1.75 -4.37 15.21
CA ARG A 95 2.25 -5.52 14.43
C ARG A 95 1.42 -5.68 13.17
N PHE A 96 2.02 -5.41 12.04
CA PHE A 96 1.35 -5.42 10.74
C PHE A 96 2.13 -6.27 9.74
N ALA A 97 1.40 -6.89 8.82
CA ALA A 97 1.99 -7.70 7.75
C ALA A 97 2.33 -6.89 6.50
N TYR A 98 1.56 -5.83 6.22
CA TYR A 98 1.66 -5.12 4.93
C TYR A 98 1.95 -3.64 5.05
N ARG A 99 1.48 -2.96 6.08
CA ARG A 99 1.74 -1.53 6.26
C ARG A 99 1.38 -1.06 7.67
N ALA A 100 1.99 0.04 8.10
CA ALA A 100 1.51 0.90 9.17
C ALA A 100 0.90 2.15 8.55
N GLY A 101 -0.17 2.64 9.13
CA GLY A 101 -0.96 3.74 8.55
C GLY A 101 -2.09 3.24 7.66
N PRO A 102 -2.75 4.16 6.94
CA PRO A 102 -2.32 5.55 6.70
C PRO A 102 -2.50 6.46 7.93
N VAL A 103 -1.66 7.46 8.02
CA VAL A 103 -1.83 8.58 8.95
C VAL A 103 -1.97 9.86 8.14
N THR A 104 -3.07 10.58 8.32
CA THR A 104 -3.36 11.81 7.59
C THR A 104 -3.48 12.97 8.56
N VAL A 105 -2.75 14.05 8.30
CA VAL A 105 -2.70 15.25 9.15
C VAL A 105 -2.86 16.49 8.29
N TYR A 106 -3.68 17.43 8.73
CA TYR A 106 -3.74 18.75 8.12
C TYR A 106 -2.50 19.54 8.52
N VAL A 107 -1.74 19.99 7.52
CA VAL A 107 -0.51 20.74 7.75
C VAL A 107 -0.55 22.14 7.15
N GLY A 108 -1.43 22.38 6.18
CA GLY A 108 -1.48 23.66 5.47
C GLY A 108 -0.14 23.92 4.77
N LYS A 109 0.49 25.05 5.10
CA LYS A 109 1.81 25.44 4.58
C LYS A 109 2.96 25.19 5.57
N ARG A 110 2.67 24.50 6.68
CA ARG A 110 3.69 24.22 7.69
C ARG A 110 4.62 23.09 7.26
N CYS A 111 5.82 23.09 7.81
CA CYS A 111 6.73 21.95 7.66
C CYS A 111 6.19 20.73 8.38
N VAL A 112 6.61 19.56 7.93
CA VAL A 112 6.25 18.28 8.55
C VAL A 112 7.50 17.49 8.91
N TRP A 113 7.37 16.69 9.96
CA TRP A 113 8.37 15.69 10.35
C TRP A 113 7.75 14.31 10.18
N LEU A 114 8.41 13.49 9.40
CA LEU A 114 7.96 12.14 9.07
C LEU A 114 8.90 11.13 9.70
N ARG A 115 8.33 10.05 10.22
CA ARG A 115 9.11 8.94 10.78
C ARG A 115 8.42 7.62 10.47
N GLY A 116 9.21 6.59 10.21
CA GLY A 116 8.73 5.23 10.05
C GLY A 116 9.68 4.23 10.65
N THR A 117 9.14 3.12 11.11
CA THR A 117 9.94 2.00 11.64
C THR A 117 9.43 0.68 11.11
N VAL A 118 10.34 -0.25 10.86
CA VAL A 118 10.05 -1.65 10.54
C VAL A 118 11.09 -2.52 11.20
N SER A 119 10.66 -3.44 12.07
CA SER A 119 11.54 -4.42 12.73
C SER A 119 12.78 -3.78 13.38
N GLY A 120 12.59 -2.69 14.12
CA GLY A 120 13.66 -2.02 14.84
C GLY A 120 14.55 -1.08 14.03
N ARG A 121 14.36 -1.03 12.70
CA ARG A 121 15.01 -0.04 11.85
C ARG A 121 14.08 1.13 11.62
N SER A 122 14.62 2.32 11.42
CA SER A 122 13.83 3.54 11.30
C SER A 122 14.42 4.51 10.28
N VAL A 123 13.56 5.43 9.86
CA VAL A 123 13.93 6.61 9.08
C VAL A 123 13.20 7.81 9.65
N SER A 124 13.84 8.97 9.54
CA SER A 124 13.28 10.25 9.95
C SER A 124 13.63 11.30 8.91
N SER A 125 12.67 12.15 8.56
CA SER A 125 12.89 13.15 7.52
C SER A 125 13.53 14.44 8.03
N GLY A 126 13.46 14.70 9.35
CA GLY A 126 13.60 16.08 9.82
C GLY A 126 12.43 16.95 9.34
N TRP A 127 12.51 18.24 9.56
CA TRP A 127 11.51 19.19 9.04
C TRP A 127 11.65 19.32 7.53
N THR A 128 10.56 19.06 6.81
CA THR A 128 10.53 19.03 5.35
C THR A 128 9.17 19.46 4.82
N LEU A 129 9.06 19.58 3.51
CA LEU A 129 7.81 19.97 2.83
C LEU A 129 7.25 21.31 3.35
N CYS A 130 8.11 22.21 3.63
CA CYS A 130 7.76 23.56 4.13
C CYS A 130 7.09 24.44 3.07
#